data_4c2996f434be87d47385aa7b7b3354d6
#
_entry.id   4c2996f434be87d47385aa7b7b3354d6
#
_cell.length_a   1.000
_cell.length_b   1.000
_cell.length_c   1.000
_cell.angle_alpha   90.00
_cell.angle_beta   90.00
_cell.angle_gamma   90.00
#
_symmetry.space_group_name_H-M   'P 1'
#
loop_
_entity.id
_entity.type
_entity.pdbx_description
1 polymer ?
#
loop_
_entity_poly.entity_id
_entity_poly.type
_entity_poly.pdbx_seq_one_letter_code
_entity_poly.pdbx_strand_id
1 'polypeptide(L)'
;LQAVDRAAVADEVWIAARVSAKGKGREADKRYRDLCRRLGIGMLGISDAGDVSVIVGFVSPMPRTNPKRRSRLMREHQRRRGDPAVGGSTRAPVMTAYRQQALACAAALVSGPLRVREIRSSIPDAGKILLSNVYGWFERLDRGVYGLTDAGQQALQRWPQQDMQATIAVPA
;
A
#
# COMPACT_ATOMS: atom_id res chain seq x y z
N LEU A 1 -10.28 -10.85 10.69
CA LEU A 1 -11.04 -9.68 10.25
C LEU A 1 -10.54 -9.11 8.94
N GLN A 2 -9.24 -8.84 8.74
CA GLN A 2 -8.71 -8.25 7.50
C GLN A 2 -9.10 -9.01 6.21
N ALA A 3 -9.07 -10.34 6.22
CA ALA A 3 -9.44 -11.15 5.06
C ALA A 3 -10.91 -10.95 4.69
N VAL A 4 -11.80 -10.89 5.69
CA VAL A 4 -13.23 -10.64 5.49
C VAL A 4 -13.47 -9.25 4.92
N ASP A 5 -12.77 -8.23 5.44
CA ASP A 5 -12.88 -6.85 4.91
C ASP A 5 -12.39 -6.75 3.47
N ARG A 6 -11.35 -7.50 3.11
CA ARG A 6 -10.83 -7.56 1.74
C ARG A 6 -11.74 -8.31 0.79
N ALA A 7 -12.47 -9.32 1.25
CA ALA A 7 -13.43 -10.04 0.42
C ALA A 7 -14.53 -9.14 -0.16
N ALA A 8 -14.79 -7.97 0.42
CA ALA A 8 -15.73 -7.00 -0.14
C ALA A 8 -15.20 -6.25 -1.38
N VAL A 9 -13.91 -6.36 -1.73
CA VAL A 9 -13.25 -5.57 -2.79
C VAL A 9 -12.38 -6.41 -3.74
N ALA A 10 -12.14 -7.69 -3.42
CA ALA A 10 -11.34 -8.61 -4.21
C ALA A 10 -12.20 -9.80 -4.68
N ASP A 11 -11.83 -10.40 -5.79
CA ASP A 11 -12.54 -11.57 -6.33
C ASP A 11 -12.18 -12.83 -5.55
N GLU A 12 -10.92 -12.94 -5.13
CA GLU A 12 -10.43 -14.02 -4.28
C GLU A 12 -9.63 -13.45 -3.12
N VAL A 13 -9.78 -14.05 -1.97
CA VAL A 13 -9.00 -13.70 -0.77
C VAL A 13 -8.38 -14.96 -0.21
N TRP A 14 -7.07 -14.87 0.02
CA TRP A 14 -6.28 -15.96 0.55
C TRP A 14 -5.57 -15.54 1.83
N ILE A 15 -5.52 -16.44 2.80
CA ILE A 15 -4.72 -16.32 4.03
C ILE A 15 -3.49 -17.20 3.85
N ALA A 16 -2.31 -16.62 4.00
CA ALA A 16 -1.07 -17.38 4.07
C ALA A 16 -0.71 -17.65 5.55
N ALA A 17 -0.48 -18.88 5.89
CA ALA A 17 -0.05 -19.30 7.22
C ALA A 17 1.25 -20.11 7.12
N ARG A 18 2.20 -19.84 8.03
CA ARG A 18 3.40 -20.66 8.14
C ARG A 18 2.99 -22.05 8.66
N VAL A 19 3.45 -23.09 7.98
CA VAL A 19 3.21 -24.47 8.39
C VAL A 19 4.07 -24.77 9.61
N SER A 20 3.43 -25.19 10.69
CA SER A 20 4.15 -25.60 11.91
C SER A 20 4.74 -26.99 11.73
N ALA A 21 6.05 -27.13 11.95
CA ALA A 21 6.75 -28.43 11.93
C ALA A 21 6.14 -29.46 12.90
N LYS A 22 5.43 -28.99 13.93
CA LYS A 22 4.77 -29.85 14.93
C LYS A 22 3.28 -30.09 14.63
N GLY A 23 2.74 -29.59 13.51
CA GLY A 23 1.31 -29.73 13.16
C GLY A 23 0.36 -29.05 14.15
N LYS A 24 0.82 -28.06 14.91
CA LYS A 24 0.04 -27.36 15.94
C LYS A 24 -0.28 -25.91 15.56
N GLY A 25 0.01 -25.53 14.33
CA GLY A 25 -0.28 -24.19 13.82
C GLY A 25 -1.75 -24.00 13.46
N ARG A 26 -2.11 -22.77 13.12
CA ARG A 26 -3.49 -22.42 12.68
C ARG A 26 -3.89 -23.14 11.41
N GLU A 27 -2.92 -23.49 10.56
CA GLU A 27 -3.11 -24.28 9.34
C GLU A 27 -3.64 -25.69 9.62
N ALA A 28 -3.26 -26.27 10.76
CA ALA A 28 -3.67 -27.61 11.20
C ALA A 28 -4.99 -27.58 12.01
N ASP A 29 -5.42 -26.44 12.51
CA ASP A 29 -6.65 -26.30 13.29
C ASP A 29 -7.89 -26.46 12.40
N LYS A 30 -8.64 -27.54 12.67
CA LYS A 30 -9.89 -27.84 11.94
C LYS A 30 -10.90 -26.70 12.01
N ARG A 31 -11.05 -26.03 13.16
CA ARG A 31 -12.00 -24.93 13.33
C ARG A 31 -11.64 -23.73 12.45
N TYR A 32 -10.35 -23.46 12.30
CA TYR A 32 -9.85 -22.37 11.45
C TYR A 32 -10.10 -22.67 9.96
N ARG A 33 -9.84 -23.90 9.53
CA ARG A 33 -10.12 -24.34 8.16
C ARG A 33 -11.62 -24.31 7.85
N ASP A 34 -12.46 -24.74 8.78
CA ASP A 34 -13.92 -24.72 8.61
C ASP A 34 -14.44 -23.28 8.56
N LEU A 35 -13.87 -22.36 9.34
CA LEU A 35 -14.19 -20.94 9.25
C LEU A 35 -13.81 -20.36 7.87
N CYS A 36 -12.62 -20.66 7.36
CA CYS A 36 -12.20 -20.25 6.03
C CYS A 36 -13.17 -20.73 4.95
N ARG A 37 -13.56 -22.02 5.00
CA ARG A 37 -14.56 -22.59 4.07
C ARG A 37 -15.90 -21.87 4.13
N ARG A 38 -16.41 -21.58 5.32
CA ARG A 38 -17.70 -20.86 5.52
C ARG A 38 -17.65 -19.44 4.99
N LEU A 39 -16.50 -18.80 5.06
CA LEU A 39 -16.30 -17.42 4.60
C LEU A 39 -15.88 -17.33 3.12
N GLY A 40 -15.69 -18.47 2.43
CA GLY A 40 -15.18 -18.47 1.06
C GLY A 40 -13.74 -17.95 0.95
N ILE A 41 -12.93 -18.10 1.99
CA ILE A 41 -11.54 -17.64 2.03
C ILE A 41 -10.61 -18.83 1.83
N GLY A 42 -9.70 -18.73 0.88
CA GLY A 42 -8.65 -19.72 0.67
C GLY A 42 -7.58 -19.65 1.77
N MET A 43 -6.91 -20.79 2.04
CA MET A 43 -5.78 -20.86 2.94
C MET A 43 -4.59 -21.54 2.29
N LEU A 44 -3.46 -20.86 2.29
CA LEU A 44 -2.17 -21.36 1.85
C LEU A 44 -1.29 -21.69 3.06
N GLY A 45 -0.57 -22.78 2.98
CA GLY A 45 0.51 -23.13 3.90
C GLY A 45 1.86 -22.82 3.27
N ILE A 46 2.75 -22.20 4.02
CA ILE A 46 4.11 -21.89 3.60
C ILE A 46 5.07 -22.64 4.51
N SER A 47 5.88 -23.55 3.93
CA SER A 47 6.91 -24.28 4.66
C SER A 47 8.10 -23.37 4.99
N ASP A 48 8.99 -23.82 5.89
CA ASP A 48 10.23 -23.12 6.20
C ASP A 48 11.20 -23.09 5.00
N ALA A 49 11.06 -24.02 4.06
CA ALA A 49 11.81 -24.04 2.80
C ALA A 49 11.21 -23.10 1.73
N GLY A 50 10.06 -22.48 2.00
CA GLY A 50 9.39 -21.58 1.06
C GLY A 50 8.34 -22.28 0.18
N ASP A 51 8.11 -23.59 0.32
CA ASP A 51 7.11 -24.28 -0.48
C ASP A 51 5.70 -23.82 -0.10
N VAL A 52 4.87 -23.64 -1.11
CA VAL A 52 3.48 -23.20 -0.94
C VAL A 52 2.54 -24.36 -1.22
N SER A 53 1.63 -24.63 -0.28
CA SER A 53 0.59 -25.65 -0.41
C SER A 53 -0.80 -25.05 -0.17
N VAL A 54 -1.81 -25.56 -0.88
CA VAL A 54 -3.20 -25.16 -0.67
C VAL A 54 -3.81 -26.04 0.42
N ILE A 55 -4.12 -25.44 1.58
CA ILE A 55 -4.74 -26.12 2.72
C ILE A 55 -6.27 -26.08 2.62
N VAL A 56 -6.81 -24.93 2.24
CA VAL A 56 -8.23 -24.73 1.96
C VAL A 56 -8.35 -24.05 0.62
N GLY A 57 -8.99 -24.71 -0.35
CA GLY A 57 -9.30 -24.10 -1.63
C GLY A 57 -10.29 -22.95 -1.50
N PHE A 58 -10.17 -21.98 -2.38
CA PHE A 58 -11.16 -20.95 -2.52
C PHE A 58 -12.48 -21.57 -3.02
N VAL A 59 -13.60 -21.24 -2.37
CA VAL A 59 -14.94 -21.73 -2.75
C VAL A 59 -15.89 -20.55 -2.81
N SER A 60 -16.52 -20.36 -3.97
CA SER A 60 -17.67 -19.46 -4.13
C SER A 60 -18.92 -20.07 -3.44
N PRO A 61 -19.85 -19.28 -2.83
CA PRO A 61 -20.23 -17.96 -3.31
C PRO A 61 -19.47 -16.84 -2.61
N MET A 62 -19.07 -15.88 -3.41
CA MET A 62 -18.39 -14.68 -2.96
C MET A 62 -19.29 -13.79 -2.10
N PRO A 63 -18.75 -13.19 -1.02
CA PRO A 63 -19.42 -12.09 -0.34
C PRO A 63 -19.72 -10.97 -1.35
N ARG A 64 -20.83 -10.23 -1.11
CA ARG A 64 -21.18 -9.09 -1.97
C ARG A 64 -20.02 -8.12 -2.07
N THR A 65 -19.53 -7.93 -3.28
CA THR A 65 -18.45 -6.96 -3.55
C THR A 65 -18.94 -5.53 -3.33
N ASN A 66 -18.04 -4.66 -2.85
CA ASN A 66 -18.31 -3.22 -2.77
C ASN A 66 -17.58 -2.52 -3.93
N PRO A 67 -18.28 -2.14 -5.03
CA PRO A 67 -17.64 -1.57 -6.21
C PRO A 67 -16.87 -0.29 -5.94
N LYS A 68 -17.35 0.55 -5.00
CA LYS A 68 -16.67 1.80 -4.62
C LYS A 68 -15.32 1.53 -3.93
N ARG A 69 -15.30 0.57 -2.99
CA ARG A 69 -14.06 0.17 -2.31
C ARG A 69 -13.09 -0.50 -3.29
N ARG A 70 -13.59 -1.37 -4.17
CA ARG A 70 -12.79 -2.01 -5.23
C ARG A 70 -12.15 -0.97 -6.15
N SER A 71 -12.90 -0.01 -6.68
CA SER A 71 -12.38 1.06 -7.54
C SER A 71 -11.34 1.94 -6.84
N ARG A 72 -11.48 2.16 -5.52
CA ARG A 72 -10.48 2.89 -4.74
C ARG A 72 -9.19 2.09 -4.63
N LEU A 73 -9.28 0.79 -4.34
CA LEU A 73 -8.12 -0.11 -4.24
C LEU A 73 -7.38 -0.19 -5.57
N MET A 74 -8.10 -0.39 -6.67
CA MET A 74 -7.51 -0.44 -8.01
C MET A 74 -6.79 0.86 -8.38
N ARG A 75 -7.38 2.01 -8.09
CA ARG A 75 -6.74 3.32 -8.32
C ARG A 75 -5.49 3.51 -7.47
N GLU A 76 -5.52 3.09 -6.21
CA GLU A 76 -4.33 3.14 -5.35
C GLU A 76 -3.22 2.26 -5.92
N HIS A 77 -3.54 1.03 -6.32
CA HIS A 77 -2.57 0.11 -6.93
C HIS A 77 -1.96 0.67 -8.22
N GLN A 78 -2.78 1.19 -9.15
CA GLN A 78 -2.32 1.77 -10.41
C GLN A 78 -1.44 3.02 -10.24
N ARG A 79 -1.67 3.80 -9.18
CA ARG A 79 -0.93 5.04 -8.92
C ARG A 79 0.34 4.83 -8.09
N ARG A 80 0.45 3.70 -7.40
CA ARG A 80 1.61 3.38 -6.59
C ARG A 80 2.78 2.97 -7.47
N ARG A 81 3.96 3.52 -7.19
CA ARG A 81 5.21 3.12 -7.84
C ARG A 81 5.95 2.14 -6.93
N GLY A 82 5.97 0.86 -7.31
CA GLY A 82 6.53 -0.20 -6.49
C GLY A 82 5.77 -0.41 -5.17
N ASP A 83 6.22 -1.35 -4.36
CA ASP A 83 5.72 -1.58 -3.00
C ASP A 83 6.90 -1.66 -2.02
N PRO A 84 7.41 -0.51 -1.55
CA PRO A 84 8.54 -0.48 -0.62
C PRO A 84 8.15 -0.91 0.80
N ALA A 85 6.86 -1.19 1.06
CA ALA A 85 6.41 -1.60 2.37
C ALA A 85 6.50 -3.12 2.54
N VAL A 86 7.19 -3.57 3.60
CA VAL A 86 7.16 -4.97 4.01
C VAL A 86 5.73 -5.35 4.42
N GLY A 87 5.19 -6.40 3.82
CA GLY A 87 3.84 -6.88 4.12
C GLY A 87 3.66 -7.19 5.61
N GLY A 88 2.48 -6.87 6.15
CA GLY A 88 2.15 -7.10 7.56
C GLY A 88 2.68 -6.05 8.55
N SER A 89 3.38 -5.01 8.09
CA SER A 89 3.85 -3.92 8.95
C SER A 89 2.67 -3.06 9.42
N THR A 90 2.42 -3.07 10.74
CA THR A 90 1.39 -2.23 11.38
C THR A 90 1.97 -1.06 12.18
N ARG A 91 3.30 -1.04 12.39
CA ARG A 91 3.98 -0.05 13.25
C ARG A 91 4.63 1.09 12.48
N ALA A 92 4.79 0.97 11.17
CA ALA A 92 5.35 2.01 10.32
C ALA A 92 4.25 2.61 9.40
N PRO A 93 4.30 3.92 9.10
CA PRO A 93 3.37 4.52 8.16
C PRO A 93 3.51 3.89 6.78
N VAL A 94 2.41 3.35 6.25
CA VAL A 94 2.39 2.71 4.92
C VAL A 94 2.70 3.74 3.82
N MET A 95 3.51 3.33 2.84
CA MET A 95 3.81 4.12 1.65
C MET A 95 2.64 4.03 0.66
N THR A 96 1.72 4.99 0.72
CA THR A 96 0.59 5.10 -0.20
C THR A 96 0.98 5.86 -1.46
N ALA A 97 0.21 5.71 -2.55
CA ALA A 97 0.39 6.49 -3.78
C ALA A 97 0.35 8.01 -3.50
N TYR A 98 -0.54 8.47 -2.62
CA TYR A 98 -0.60 9.87 -2.21
C TYR A 98 0.68 10.31 -1.49
N ARG A 99 1.22 9.50 -0.58
CA ARG A 99 2.48 9.82 0.11
C ARG A 99 3.66 9.85 -0.86
N GLN A 100 3.74 8.94 -1.83
CA GLN A 100 4.76 8.96 -2.87
C GLN A 100 4.71 10.26 -3.68
N GLN A 101 3.53 10.68 -4.10
CA GLN A 101 3.36 11.93 -4.83
C GLN A 101 3.65 13.17 -3.97
N ALA A 102 3.28 13.15 -2.68
CA ALA A 102 3.61 14.23 -1.76
C ALA A 102 5.13 14.34 -1.52
N LEU A 103 5.84 13.21 -1.39
CA LEU A 103 7.30 13.20 -1.31
C LEU A 103 7.95 13.72 -2.61
N ALA A 104 7.40 13.39 -3.77
CA ALA A 104 7.88 13.93 -5.04
C ALA A 104 7.67 15.46 -5.11
N CYS A 105 6.52 15.99 -4.63
CA CYS A 105 6.32 17.44 -4.49
C CYS A 105 7.32 18.05 -3.52
N ALA A 106 7.59 17.41 -2.39
CA ALA A 106 8.57 17.88 -1.41
C ALA A 106 9.98 17.92 -2.00
N ALA A 107 10.39 16.88 -2.75
CA ALA A 107 11.67 16.85 -3.43
C ALA A 107 11.84 17.99 -4.46
N ALA A 108 10.78 18.32 -5.20
CA ALA A 108 10.80 19.44 -6.13
C ALA A 108 11.02 20.80 -5.44
N LEU A 109 10.58 20.93 -4.17
CA LEU A 109 10.67 22.18 -3.39
C LEU A 109 11.97 22.30 -2.58
N VAL A 110 12.87 21.32 -2.61
CA VAL A 110 14.16 21.36 -1.86
C VAL A 110 15.02 22.55 -2.27
N SER A 111 15.04 22.87 -3.56
CA SER A 111 15.86 23.97 -4.11
C SER A 111 15.24 25.36 -3.89
N GLY A 112 14.06 25.44 -3.31
CA GLY A 112 13.37 26.69 -3.02
C GLY A 112 11.88 26.67 -3.42
N PRO A 113 11.17 27.77 -3.15
CA PRO A 113 9.76 27.90 -3.48
C PRO A 113 9.49 27.83 -4.98
N LEU A 114 8.43 27.09 -5.35
CA LEU A 114 7.99 26.94 -6.75
C LEU A 114 6.50 27.26 -6.91
N ARG A 115 6.14 27.65 -8.12
CA ARG A 115 4.72 27.75 -8.50
C ARG A 115 4.13 26.38 -8.79
N VAL A 116 2.86 26.19 -8.42
CA VAL A 116 2.12 24.93 -8.69
C VAL A 116 2.24 24.49 -10.15
N ARG A 117 2.22 25.42 -11.12
CA ARG A 117 2.33 25.12 -12.55
C ARG A 117 3.66 24.44 -12.92
N GLU A 118 4.74 24.78 -12.21
CA GLU A 118 6.08 24.23 -12.45
C GLU A 118 6.18 22.78 -11.96
N ILE A 119 5.59 22.50 -10.81
CA ILE A 119 5.55 21.15 -10.25
C ILE A 119 4.56 20.26 -11.02
N ARG A 120 3.47 20.85 -11.53
CA ARG A 120 2.39 20.13 -12.23
C ARG A 120 2.85 19.47 -13.53
N SER A 121 3.90 19.98 -14.16
CA SER A 121 4.48 19.38 -15.37
C SER A 121 4.95 17.94 -15.13
N SER A 122 5.49 17.65 -13.93
CA SER A 122 5.97 16.32 -13.54
C SER A 122 4.98 15.57 -12.66
N ILE A 123 4.16 16.30 -11.88
CA ILE A 123 3.20 15.73 -10.91
C ILE A 123 1.82 16.36 -11.16
N PRO A 124 0.97 15.74 -11.99
CA PRO A 124 -0.32 16.34 -12.41
C PRO A 124 -1.23 16.73 -11.24
N ASP A 125 -1.22 15.96 -10.15
CA ASP A 125 -2.03 16.20 -8.94
C ASP A 125 -1.39 17.17 -7.93
N ALA A 126 -0.23 17.80 -8.24
CA ALA A 126 0.52 18.67 -7.32
C ALA A 126 -0.35 19.76 -6.67
N GLY A 127 -1.22 20.41 -7.44
CA GLY A 127 -2.09 21.46 -6.90
C GLY A 127 -3.00 20.98 -5.77
N LYS A 128 -3.56 19.79 -5.89
CA LYS A 128 -4.41 19.18 -4.84
C LYS A 128 -3.59 18.77 -3.63
N ILE A 129 -2.40 18.22 -3.85
CA ILE A 129 -1.51 17.73 -2.80
C ILE A 129 -1.02 18.90 -1.95
N LEU A 130 -0.53 19.96 -2.59
CA LEU A 130 -0.03 21.17 -1.93
C LEU A 130 -1.14 21.90 -1.16
N LEU A 131 -2.35 22.01 -1.76
CA LEU A 131 -3.47 22.66 -1.12
C LEU A 131 -4.01 21.83 0.07
N SER A 132 -4.16 20.51 -0.09
CA SER A 132 -4.66 19.62 0.98
C SER A 132 -3.69 19.49 2.13
N ASN A 133 -2.38 19.53 1.84
CA ASN A 133 -1.27 19.52 2.81
C ASN A 133 -1.47 18.55 3.98
N VAL A 134 -1.90 17.32 3.70
CA VAL A 134 -2.32 16.31 4.71
C VAL A 134 -1.25 16.04 5.76
N TYR A 135 0.02 16.20 5.38
CA TYR A 135 1.16 15.91 6.26
C TYR A 135 1.81 17.15 6.87
N GLY A 136 1.37 18.37 6.53
CA GLY A 136 1.99 19.61 6.98
C GLY A 136 3.38 19.87 6.38
N TRP A 137 3.72 19.25 5.25
CA TRP A 137 5.04 19.34 4.63
C TRP A 137 5.24 20.61 3.78
N PHE A 138 4.18 21.34 3.50
CA PHE A 138 4.19 22.49 2.60
C PHE A 138 3.68 23.73 3.31
N GLU A 139 4.22 24.89 2.95
CA GLU A 139 3.69 26.18 3.33
C GLU A 139 3.35 26.99 2.07
N ARG A 140 2.29 27.76 2.16
CA ARG A 140 1.89 28.65 1.09
C ARG A 140 2.49 30.03 1.36
N LEU A 141 3.44 30.44 0.51
CA LEU A 141 4.13 31.72 0.63
C LEU A 141 3.39 32.84 -0.11
N ASP A 142 2.77 32.51 -1.25
CA ASP A 142 2.00 33.45 -2.06
C ASP A 142 0.91 32.70 -2.86
N ARG A 143 0.12 33.41 -3.63
CA ARG A 143 -0.93 32.83 -4.49
C ARG A 143 -0.31 31.86 -5.51
N GLY A 144 -0.51 30.58 -5.26
CA GLY A 144 0.01 29.49 -6.09
C GLY A 144 1.50 29.22 -5.97
N VAL A 145 2.20 29.82 -4.99
CA VAL A 145 3.61 29.58 -4.64
C VAL A 145 3.69 28.85 -3.32
N TYR A 146 4.43 27.76 -3.30
CA TYR A 146 4.60 26.92 -2.11
C TYR A 146 6.08 26.73 -1.79
N GLY A 147 6.37 26.61 -0.51
CA GLY A 147 7.66 26.26 0.06
C GLY A 147 7.59 24.93 0.83
N LEU A 148 8.74 24.44 1.19
CA LEU A 148 8.91 23.22 1.99
C LEU A 148 9.09 23.60 3.46
N THR A 149 8.34 22.96 4.35
CA THR A 149 8.49 23.13 5.81
C THR A 149 9.60 22.22 6.36
N ASP A 150 10.03 22.46 7.60
CA ASP A 150 10.97 21.58 8.32
C ASP A 150 10.44 20.14 8.39
N ALA A 151 9.14 19.96 8.60
CA ALA A 151 8.48 18.66 8.58
C ALA A 151 8.61 17.98 7.20
N GLY A 152 8.55 18.75 6.11
CA GLY A 152 8.77 18.26 4.76
C GLY A 152 10.21 17.83 4.53
N GLN A 153 11.19 18.58 5.04
CA GLN A 153 12.61 18.22 4.99
C GLN A 153 12.88 16.92 5.75
N GLN A 154 12.37 16.80 6.97
CA GLN A 154 12.48 15.58 7.78
C GLN A 154 11.83 14.37 7.09
N ALA A 155 10.72 14.58 6.39
CA ALA A 155 10.07 13.52 5.64
C ALA A 155 10.96 13.00 4.50
N LEU A 156 11.65 13.87 3.77
CA LEU A 156 12.60 13.47 2.73
C LEU A 156 13.79 12.69 3.27
N GLN A 157 14.29 13.05 4.47
CA GLN A 157 15.34 12.29 5.14
C GLN A 157 14.87 10.90 5.56
N ARG A 158 13.63 10.79 6.05
CA ARG A 158 13.04 9.52 6.49
C ARG A 158 12.73 8.58 5.33
N TRP A 159 12.39 9.11 4.15
CA TRP A 159 12.06 8.35 2.94
C TRP A 159 12.88 8.86 1.74
N PRO A 160 14.15 8.44 1.63
CA PRO A 160 15.00 8.83 0.51
C PRO A 160 14.39 8.42 -0.83
N GLN A 161 14.40 9.33 -1.82
CA GLN A 161 13.78 9.08 -3.13
C GLN A 161 14.54 8.03 -3.97
N GLN A 162 15.79 7.78 -3.67
CA GLN A 162 16.63 6.81 -4.39
C GLN A 162 16.15 5.37 -4.22
N ASP A 163 15.62 5.01 -3.07
CA ASP A 163 15.09 3.65 -2.81
C ASP A 163 13.78 3.38 -3.56
N MET A 164 13.07 4.42 -4.00
CA MET A 164 11.83 4.29 -4.75
C MET A 164 12.03 4.00 -6.24
N GLN A 165 13.22 4.23 -6.79
CA GLN A 165 13.54 3.96 -8.20
C GLN A 165 14.19 2.57 -8.40
N ALA A 166 14.85 2.03 -7.40
CA ALA A 166 15.59 0.77 -7.49
C ALA A 166 14.70 -0.50 -7.59
N THR A 167 13.42 -0.40 -7.25
CA THR A 167 12.49 -1.56 -7.24
C THR A 167 11.88 -1.87 -8.63
N ILE A 168 12.27 -1.15 -9.69
CA ILE A 168 11.70 -1.32 -11.05
C ILE A 168 12.52 -2.28 -11.93
N ALA A 169 13.69 -2.73 -11.50
CA ALA A 169 14.46 -3.73 -12.23
C ALA A 169 13.96 -5.15 -11.88
N VAL A 170 12.85 -5.56 -12.47
CA VAL A 170 12.51 -6.99 -12.62
C VAL A 170 13.37 -7.51 -13.78
N PRO A 171 14.29 -8.45 -13.58
CA PRO A 171 14.97 -9.10 -14.69
C PRO A 171 13.95 -9.91 -15.51
N ALA A 172 14.08 -9.79 -16.81
CA ALA A 172 13.30 -10.54 -17.81
C ALA A 172 13.56 -12.06 -17.70
#